data_2e857f4b4fcc2c77bae624e2617afe1b
#
_entry.id   2e857f4b4fcc2c77bae624e2617afe1b
#
_cell.length_a   1.000
_cell.length_b   1.000
_cell.length_c   1.000
_cell.angle_alpha   90.00
_cell.angle_beta   90.00
_cell.angle_gamma   90.00
#
_symmetry.space_group_name_H-M   'P 1'
#
loop_
_entity.id
_entity.type
_entity.pdbx_description
1 polymer ?
#
loop_
_entity_poly.entity_id
_entity_poly.type
_entity_poly.pdbx_seq_one_letter_code
_entity_poly.pdbx_strand_id
1 'polypeptide(L)'
;MDPKDFWGVKTKELVLSGYDPTLAYLKLILDNVGKGKPFGSLTNKNLRKFGATLEKKFFPGVSTLFGDLKNIVGKFQDIHIEFYIISGGLQEVILGSKLVQKHFSGVYGCKLTGNTEDGPLKYIKRCITFTEKTRFIFEINKGIKQNEAGKHPYLVNKDIPLIDRRIPFQNIIYVGDGLTDIPCFSLLKSLRGTPFGVFKGDSETAKRALLEFLTPGRVISMHTPKYRKSDDLGTLLRAAVANRCSKIELEKGLAESV
;
A
#
# COMPACT_ATOMS: atom_id res chain seq x y z
N MET A 1 7.65 23.00 -11.45
CA MET A 1 8.81 22.07 -11.57
C MET A 1 8.40 20.90 -12.45
N ASP A 2 9.18 20.59 -13.47
CA ASP A 2 8.94 19.46 -14.37
C ASP A 2 9.12 18.14 -13.60
N PRO A 3 8.22 17.15 -13.77
CA PRO A 3 8.37 15.83 -13.16
C PRO A 3 9.67 15.10 -13.52
N LYS A 4 10.19 15.26 -14.74
CA LYS A 4 11.47 14.68 -15.15
C LYS A 4 12.65 15.29 -14.39
N ASP A 5 12.65 16.61 -14.20
CA ASP A 5 13.65 17.31 -13.39
C ASP A 5 13.55 16.90 -11.91
N PHE A 6 12.33 16.85 -11.38
CA PHE A 6 12.07 16.47 -9.99
C PHE A 6 12.60 15.05 -9.67
N TRP A 7 12.16 14.05 -10.42
CA TRP A 7 12.49 12.64 -10.14
C TRP A 7 13.82 12.19 -10.76
N GLY A 8 14.08 12.59 -12.01
CA GLY A 8 15.21 12.09 -12.78
C GLY A 8 16.54 12.79 -12.47
N VAL A 9 16.49 14.03 -11.98
CA VAL A 9 17.68 14.81 -11.66
C VAL A 9 17.77 15.04 -10.16
N LYS A 10 16.94 15.94 -9.61
CA LYS A 10 17.11 16.44 -8.24
C LYS A 10 16.94 15.39 -7.15
N THR A 11 15.91 14.50 -7.27
CA THR A 11 15.76 13.40 -6.32
C THR A 11 16.92 12.43 -6.43
N LYS A 12 17.38 12.12 -7.64
CA LYS A 12 18.51 11.23 -7.87
C LYS A 12 19.82 11.79 -7.29
N GLU A 13 20.07 13.09 -7.43
CA GLU A 13 21.24 13.76 -6.82
C GLU A 13 21.24 13.61 -5.30
N LEU A 14 20.08 13.83 -4.64
CA LEU A 14 19.95 13.63 -3.20
C LEU A 14 20.24 12.18 -2.80
N VAL A 15 19.71 11.20 -3.54
CA VAL A 15 19.97 9.78 -3.27
C VAL A 15 21.46 9.47 -3.43
N LEU A 16 22.12 9.96 -4.46
CA LEU A 16 23.55 9.79 -4.67
C LEU A 16 24.40 10.48 -3.58
N SER A 17 23.88 11.51 -2.93
CA SER A 17 24.52 12.16 -1.76
C SER A 17 24.22 11.44 -0.44
N GLY A 18 23.53 10.28 -0.46
CA GLY A 18 23.30 9.43 0.71
C GLY A 18 21.93 9.58 1.37
N TYR A 19 21.00 10.33 0.79
CA TYR A 19 19.61 10.33 1.29
C TYR A 19 18.89 9.03 0.98
N ASP A 20 18.07 8.55 1.94
CA ASP A 20 17.05 7.54 1.63
C ASP A 20 16.14 8.04 0.51
N PRO A 21 15.79 7.20 -0.49
CA PRO A 21 14.99 7.64 -1.64
C PRO A 21 13.65 8.28 -1.27
N THR A 22 12.99 7.80 -0.21
CA THR A 22 11.73 8.39 0.25
C THR A 22 11.96 9.73 0.94
N LEU A 23 12.98 9.83 1.78
CA LEU A 23 13.36 11.09 2.41
C LEU A 23 13.80 12.13 1.38
N ALA A 24 14.54 11.72 0.33
CA ALA A 24 15.01 12.61 -0.71
C ALA A 24 13.87 13.38 -1.38
N TYR A 25 12.82 12.67 -1.85
CA TYR A 25 11.71 13.34 -2.50
C TYR A 25 10.85 14.16 -1.53
N LEU A 26 10.67 13.71 -0.27
CA LEU A 26 9.93 14.45 0.75
C LEU A 26 10.65 15.76 1.09
N LYS A 27 11.97 15.70 1.28
CA LYS A 27 12.81 16.88 1.46
C LYS A 27 12.66 17.83 0.28
N LEU A 28 12.80 17.33 -0.95
CA LEU A 28 12.71 18.14 -2.15
C LEU A 28 11.34 18.84 -2.28
N ILE A 29 10.24 18.17 -1.89
CA ILE A 29 8.93 18.82 -1.82
C ILE A 29 8.99 20.01 -0.85
N LEU A 30 9.46 19.79 0.39
CA LEU A 30 9.47 20.82 1.44
C LEU A 30 10.40 21.99 1.09
N ASP A 31 11.53 21.74 0.49
CA ASP A 31 12.46 22.78 0.02
C ASP A 31 11.81 23.72 -1.01
N ASN A 32 10.81 23.23 -1.73
CA ASN A 32 10.08 23.96 -2.77
C ASN A 32 8.72 24.51 -2.31
N VAL A 33 8.38 24.41 -1.01
CA VAL A 33 7.20 25.05 -0.41
C VAL A 33 7.58 26.40 0.18
N GLY A 34 6.80 27.44 -0.12
CA GLY A 34 6.97 28.80 0.40
C GLY A 34 6.66 29.88 -0.63
N LYS A 35 6.61 31.13 -0.17
CA LYS A 35 6.39 32.31 -1.05
C LYS A 35 7.48 32.38 -2.10
N GLY A 36 7.11 32.52 -3.37
CA GLY A 36 8.05 32.59 -4.50
C GLY A 36 8.66 31.22 -4.91
N LYS A 37 8.35 30.14 -4.22
CA LYS A 37 8.83 28.79 -4.56
C LYS A 37 7.84 28.04 -5.46
N PRO A 38 8.30 26.99 -6.20
CA PRO A 38 7.48 26.25 -7.18
C PRO A 38 6.17 25.71 -6.66
N PHE A 39 6.07 25.31 -5.38
CA PHE A 39 4.85 24.74 -4.80
C PHE A 39 4.07 25.77 -3.97
N GLY A 40 4.50 27.03 -3.90
CA GLY A 40 3.79 28.08 -3.16
C GLY A 40 3.48 27.66 -1.72
N SER A 41 2.32 28.09 -1.22
CA SER A 41 1.82 27.72 0.13
C SER A 41 1.14 26.35 0.09
N LEU A 42 1.85 25.28 -0.29
CA LEU A 42 1.32 23.93 -0.35
C LEU A 42 0.85 23.45 1.02
N THR A 43 -0.38 22.94 1.10
CA THR A 43 -1.01 22.41 2.34
C THR A 43 -1.50 20.96 2.13
N ASN A 44 -1.84 20.27 3.20
CA ASN A 44 -2.48 18.96 3.13
C ASN A 44 -3.82 19.00 2.37
N LYS A 45 -4.58 20.08 2.51
CA LYS A 45 -5.81 20.31 1.76
C LYS A 45 -5.57 20.39 0.24
N ASN A 46 -4.47 21.03 -0.18
CA ASN A 46 -4.08 21.07 -1.60
C ASN A 46 -3.71 19.66 -2.10
N LEU A 47 -2.97 18.89 -1.31
CA LEU A 47 -2.61 17.50 -1.64
C LEU A 47 -3.85 16.62 -1.82
N ARG A 48 -4.86 16.72 -0.94
CA ARG A 48 -6.14 16.02 -1.08
C ARG A 48 -6.90 16.42 -2.34
N LYS A 49 -7.00 17.72 -2.62
CA LYS A 49 -7.63 18.22 -3.86
C LYS A 49 -6.92 17.66 -5.09
N PHE A 50 -5.60 17.66 -5.10
CA PHE A 50 -4.83 17.06 -6.18
C PHE A 50 -5.11 15.56 -6.30
N GLY A 51 -5.11 14.81 -5.20
CA GLY A 51 -5.43 13.38 -5.17
C GLY A 51 -6.79 13.05 -5.79
N ALA A 52 -7.81 13.86 -5.53
CA ALA A 52 -9.14 13.69 -6.13
C ALA A 52 -9.11 13.77 -7.67
N THR A 53 -8.21 14.55 -8.26
CA THR A 53 -8.07 14.64 -9.72
C THR A 53 -7.44 13.41 -10.36
N LEU A 54 -6.76 12.57 -9.57
CA LEU A 54 -6.03 11.39 -10.04
C LEU A 54 -6.92 10.16 -10.28
N GLU A 55 -8.15 10.15 -9.81
CA GLU A 55 -9.07 9.01 -10.02
C GLU A 55 -9.25 8.65 -11.50
N LYS A 56 -9.21 9.65 -12.37
CA LYS A 56 -9.29 9.47 -13.82
C LYS A 56 -8.10 8.69 -14.41
N LYS A 57 -7.02 8.55 -13.64
CA LYS A 57 -5.78 7.86 -14.02
C LYS A 57 -5.64 6.48 -13.42
N PHE A 58 -6.67 5.98 -12.72
CA PHE A 58 -6.63 4.62 -12.18
C PHE A 58 -6.54 3.58 -13.28
N PHE A 59 -5.82 2.52 -12.98
CA PHE A 59 -5.70 1.38 -13.89
C PHE A 59 -7.07 0.75 -14.20
N PRO A 60 -7.20 0.11 -15.38
CA PRO A 60 -8.46 -0.51 -15.80
C PRO A 60 -9.00 -1.50 -14.76
N GLY A 61 -10.26 -1.36 -14.39
CA GLY A 61 -10.96 -2.25 -13.47
C GLY A 61 -10.83 -1.92 -11.98
N VAL A 62 -9.97 -0.97 -11.57
CA VAL A 62 -9.82 -0.58 -10.16
C VAL A 62 -11.12 -0.08 -9.56
N SER A 63 -11.93 0.67 -10.32
CA SER A 63 -13.19 1.26 -9.85
C SER A 63 -14.24 0.22 -9.42
N THR A 64 -14.21 -0.98 -9.99
CA THR A 64 -15.20 -2.05 -9.71
C THR A 64 -14.63 -3.17 -8.85
N LEU A 65 -13.30 -3.30 -8.77
CA LEU A 65 -12.62 -4.41 -8.08
C LEU A 65 -13.10 -4.61 -6.65
N PHE A 66 -13.12 -3.55 -5.85
CA PHE A 66 -13.42 -3.65 -4.41
C PHE A 66 -14.88 -4.06 -4.15
N GLY A 67 -15.81 -3.61 -5.00
CA GLY A 67 -17.20 -4.06 -4.98
C GLY A 67 -17.32 -5.54 -5.34
N ASP A 68 -16.64 -5.97 -6.39
CA ASP A 68 -16.64 -7.37 -6.81
C ASP A 68 -16.07 -8.31 -5.72
N LEU A 69 -14.97 -7.91 -5.07
CA LEU A 69 -14.37 -8.70 -3.99
C LEU A 69 -15.29 -8.77 -2.76
N LYS A 70 -15.96 -7.66 -2.39
CA LYS A 70 -16.97 -7.68 -1.32
C LYS A 70 -18.15 -8.60 -1.66
N ASN A 71 -18.60 -8.61 -2.91
CA ASN A 71 -19.68 -9.50 -3.36
C ASN A 71 -19.28 -10.98 -3.33
N ILE A 72 -18.00 -11.30 -3.58
CA ILE A 72 -17.49 -12.68 -3.44
C ILE A 72 -17.54 -13.10 -1.97
N VAL A 73 -16.98 -12.27 -1.08
CA VAL A 73 -16.90 -12.54 0.36
C VAL A 73 -18.30 -12.61 1.00
N GLY A 74 -19.25 -11.78 0.55
CA GLY A 74 -20.63 -11.78 1.04
C GLY A 74 -21.42 -13.07 0.80
N LYS A 75 -20.86 -14.05 0.08
CA LYS A 75 -21.43 -15.39 -0.08
C LYS A 75 -21.03 -16.36 1.06
N PHE A 76 -20.11 -15.96 1.93
CA PHE A 76 -19.56 -16.74 3.02
C PHE A 76 -20.00 -16.12 4.35
N GLN A 77 -20.48 -16.95 5.28
CA GLN A 77 -20.95 -16.49 6.57
C GLN A 77 -19.78 -16.09 7.47
N ASP A 78 -19.93 -14.98 8.20
CA ASP A 78 -18.97 -14.47 9.19
C ASP A 78 -17.55 -14.22 8.66
N ILE A 79 -17.41 -14.05 7.34
CA ILE A 79 -16.15 -13.65 6.71
C ILE A 79 -16.26 -12.22 6.22
N HIS A 80 -15.25 -11.42 6.55
CA HIS A 80 -15.18 -10.02 6.15
C HIS A 80 -13.88 -9.73 5.39
N ILE A 81 -13.94 -8.83 4.41
CA ILE A 81 -12.77 -8.34 3.69
C ILE A 81 -12.49 -6.89 4.03
N GLU A 82 -11.26 -6.59 4.34
CA GLU A 82 -10.75 -5.23 4.56
C GLU A 82 -9.68 -4.90 3.53
N PHE A 83 -9.61 -3.62 3.15
CA PHE A 83 -8.63 -3.14 2.20
C PHE A 83 -7.73 -2.11 2.86
N TYR A 84 -6.43 -2.20 2.59
CA TYR A 84 -5.41 -1.32 3.15
C TYR A 84 -4.48 -0.83 2.06
N ILE A 85 -3.97 0.39 2.20
CA ILE A 85 -2.90 0.91 1.36
C ILE A 85 -1.67 1.15 2.23
N ILE A 86 -0.52 0.60 1.80
CA ILE A 86 0.79 0.86 2.40
C ILE A 86 1.70 1.40 1.29
N SER A 87 2.09 2.67 1.38
CA SER A 87 2.74 3.38 0.28
C SER A 87 3.87 4.30 0.76
N GLY A 88 4.96 4.35 0.01
CA GLY A 88 5.96 5.41 0.14
C GLY A 88 5.49 6.77 -0.38
N GLY A 89 4.31 6.87 -0.98
CA GLY A 89 3.71 8.12 -1.44
C GLY A 89 3.02 8.92 -0.33
N LEU A 90 2.61 10.16 -0.67
CA LEU A 90 1.95 11.06 0.28
C LEU A 90 0.53 10.58 0.64
N GLN A 91 0.28 10.36 1.93
CA GLN A 91 -1.02 9.89 2.44
C GLN A 91 -2.16 10.82 2.05
N GLU A 92 -1.95 12.13 2.12
CA GLU A 92 -3.00 13.11 1.83
C GLU A 92 -3.42 13.10 0.35
N VAL A 93 -2.50 12.78 -0.57
CA VAL A 93 -2.83 12.56 -1.99
C VAL A 93 -3.72 11.33 -2.13
N ILE A 94 -3.37 10.22 -1.47
CA ILE A 94 -4.14 8.97 -1.52
C ILE A 94 -5.55 9.17 -0.94
N LEU A 95 -5.66 9.85 0.20
CA LEU A 95 -6.92 10.17 0.87
C LEU A 95 -7.81 11.16 0.08
N GLY A 96 -7.28 11.81 -0.96
CA GLY A 96 -8.06 12.63 -1.86
C GLY A 96 -9.06 11.83 -2.71
N SER A 97 -8.82 10.55 -2.93
CA SER A 97 -9.70 9.68 -3.72
C SER A 97 -10.96 9.28 -2.96
N LYS A 98 -12.13 9.49 -3.58
CA LYS A 98 -13.44 9.03 -3.08
C LYS A 98 -13.51 7.50 -3.02
N LEU A 99 -12.90 6.82 -3.99
CA LEU A 99 -12.84 5.36 -4.01
C LEU A 99 -12.07 4.82 -2.80
N VAL A 100 -10.95 5.44 -2.45
CA VAL A 100 -10.17 5.09 -1.27
C VAL A 100 -10.98 5.33 0.00
N GLN A 101 -11.60 6.50 0.15
CA GLN A 101 -12.45 6.82 1.31
C GLN A 101 -13.62 5.85 1.48
N LYS A 102 -14.19 5.36 0.37
CA LYS A 102 -15.34 4.43 0.37
C LYS A 102 -14.96 3.00 0.75
N HIS A 103 -13.79 2.53 0.33
CA HIS A 103 -13.49 1.10 0.36
C HIS A 103 -12.38 0.69 1.33
N PHE A 104 -11.45 1.59 1.69
CA PHE A 104 -10.27 1.22 2.45
C PHE A 104 -10.44 1.47 3.95
N SER A 105 -10.08 0.47 4.74
CA SER A 105 -10.11 0.49 6.21
C SER A 105 -8.93 1.27 6.79
N GLY A 106 -7.83 1.37 6.05
CA GLY A 106 -6.65 2.14 6.47
C GLY A 106 -5.73 2.51 5.31
N VAL A 107 -5.09 3.67 5.45
CA VAL A 107 -4.10 4.20 4.50
C VAL A 107 -2.84 4.57 5.26
N TYR A 108 -1.76 3.87 4.98
CA TYR A 108 -0.42 4.14 5.51
C TYR A 108 0.43 4.76 4.40
N GLY A 109 0.70 6.05 4.52
CA GLY A 109 1.51 6.83 3.58
C GLY A 109 2.43 7.79 4.31
N CYS A 110 3.37 8.40 3.60
CA CYS A 110 4.19 9.47 4.13
C CYS A 110 3.31 10.67 4.52
N LYS A 111 3.65 11.32 5.62
CA LYS A 111 2.91 12.49 6.13
C LYS A 111 3.82 13.70 6.22
N LEU A 112 3.30 14.82 5.74
CA LEU A 112 3.89 16.14 5.93
C LEU A 112 3.00 16.97 6.86
N THR A 113 3.55 17.92 7.54
CA THR A 113 2.82 18.86 8.43
C THR A 113 3.42 20.25 8.36
N GLY A 114 2.60 21.25 8.69
CA GLY A 114 3.02 22.63 8.91
C GLY A 114 3.18 22.99 10.38
N ASN A 115 3.35 24.28 10.69
CA ASN A 115 3.31 24.78 12.06
C ASN A 115 1.89 24.68 12.65
N THR A 116 0.86 24.75 11.80
CA THR A 116 -0.55 24.51 12.11
C THR A 116 -1.10 23.42 11.22
N GLU A 117 -2.22 22.80 11.58
CA GLU A 117 -2.81 21.69 10.84
C GLU A 117 -3.13 22.06 9.38
N ASP A 118 -3.65 23.25 9.14
CA ASP A 118 -4.03 23.76 7.82
C ASP A 118 -2.96 24.66 7.18
N GLY A 119 -1.81 24.83 7.84
CA GLY A 119 -0.73 25.69 7.38
C GLY A 119 0.10 25.09 6.25
N PRO A 120 0.98 25.94 5.65
CA PRO A 120 1.96 25.47 4.65
C PRO A 120 2.84 24.36 5.22
N LEU A 121 3.10 23.33 4.41
CA LEU A 121 3.90 22.18 4.79
C LEU A 121 5.36 22.58 5.05
N LYS A 122 5.93 22.08 6.16
CA LYS A 122 7.27 22.44 6.62
C LYS A 122 8.10 21.27 7.15
N TYR A 123 7.44 20.23 7.65
CA TYR A 123 8.12 19.12 8.32
C TYR A 123 7.65 17.76 7.79
N ILE A 124 8.54 16.77 7.82
CA ILE A 124 8.19 15.37 7.60
C ILE A 124 7.67 14.80 8.93
N LYS A 125 6.40 14.42 8.98
CA LYS A 125 5.76 13.81 10.15
C LYS A 125 5.89 12.30 10.17
N ARG A 126 5.90 11.66 8.98
CA ARG A 126 6.12 10.22 8.79
C ARG A 126 6.74 9.96 7.42
N CYS A 127 7.78 9.14 7.42
CA CYS A 127 8.41 8.60 6.24
C CYS A 127 8.19 7.08 6.24
N ILE A 128 7.82 6.52 5.09
CA ILE A 128 7.68 5.07 4.90
C ILE A 128 8.73 4.64 3.88
N THR A 129 9.72 3.93 4.38
CA THR A 129 10.83 3.40 3.60
C THR A 129 10.65 1.89 3.34
N PHE A 130 11.73 1.16 3.06
CA PHE A 130 11.70 -0.24 2.66
C PHE A 130 11.03 -1.16 3.70
N THR A 131 11.62 -1.26 4.90
CA THR A 131 11.15 -2.17 5.94
C THR A 131 9.99 -1.61 6.75
N GLU A 132 9.77 -0.31 6.74
CA GLU A 132 8.65 0.31 7.45
C GLU A 132 7.30 -0.20 6.94
N LYS A 133 7.20 -0.61 5.67
CA LYS A 133 5.99 -1.25 5.13
C LYS A 133 5.64 -2.54 5.86
N THR A 134 6.60 -3.36 6.25
CA THR A 134 6.37 -4.61 6.99
C THR A 134 5.80 -4.36 8.37
N ARG A 135 6.20 -3.28 9.05
CA ARG A 135 5.63 -2.86 10.32
C ARG A 135 4.11 -2.71 10.20
N PHE A 136 3.62 -2.06 9.16
CA PHE A 136 2.17 -1.88 8.98
C PHE A 136 1.45 -3.18 8.68
N ILE A 137 2.08 -4.14 7.99
CA ILE A 137 1.54 -5.49 7.86
C ILE A 137 1.37 -6.15 9.24
N PHE A 138 2.34 -6.00 10.16
CA PHE A 138 2.22 -6.49 11.53
C PHE A 138 1.13 -5.76 12.32
N GLU A 139 0.98 -4.44 12.18
CA GLU A 139 -0.10 -3.68 12.81
C GLU A 139 -1.48 -4.22 12.35
N ILE A 140 -1.66 -4.43 11.05
CA ILE A 140 -2.88 -5.01 10.47
C ILE A 140 -3.11 -6.43 10.99
N ASN A 141 -2.09 -7.29 10.96
CA ASN A 141 -2.13 -8.66 11.44
C ASN A 141 -2.55 -8.74 12.92
N LYS A 142 -2.01 -7.85 13.76
CA LYS A 142 -2.31 -7.78 15.20
C LYS A 142 -3.60 -7.01 15.53
N GLY A 143 -4.25 -6.40 14.55
CA GLY A 143 -5.48 -5.61 14.76
C GLY A 143 -5.26 -4.25 15.42
N ILE A 144 -4.05 -3.71 15.35
CA ILE A 144 -3.69 -2.40 15.91
C ILE A 144 -4.24 -1.30 15.00
N LYS A 145 -5.13 -0.47 15.54
CA LYS A 145 -5.72 0.63 14.78
C LYS A 145 -4.73 1.78 14.58
N GLN A 146 -4.81 2.47 13.45
CA GLN A 146 -3.88 3.58 13.12
C GLN A 146 -3.82 4.69 14.16
N ASN A 147 -4.96 5.03 14.79
CA ASN A 147 -5.02 6.05 15.84
C ASN A 147 -4.33 5.60 17.13
N GLU A 148 -4.39 4.32 17.46
CA GLU A 148 -3.69 3.71 18.61
C GLU A 148 -2.19 3.64 18.35
N ALA A 149 -1.79 3.14 17.17
CA ALA A 149 -0.39 3.11 16.76
C ALA A 149 0.25 4.52 16.72
N GLY A 150 -0.55 5.55 16.37
CA GLY A 150 -0.09 6.94 16.38
C GLY A 150 0.20 7.49 17.78
N LYS A 151 -0.50 7.03 18.81
CA LYS A 151 -0.30 7.41 20.21
C LYS A 151 0.72 6.51 20.90
N HIS A 152 0.78 5.25 20.53
CA HIS A 152 1.62 4.21 21.14
C HIS A 152 2.40 3.44 20.04
N PRO A 153 3.45 4.02 19.46
CA PRO A 153 4.14 3.47 18.28
C PRO A 153 4.80 2.10 18.56
N TYR A 154 5.01 1.73 19.80
CA TYR A 154 5.61 0.44 20.20
C TYR A 154 4.60 -0.68 20.39
N LEU A 155 3.29 -0.45 20.23
CA LEU A 155 2.26 -1.49 20.30
C LEU A 155 2.51 -2.64 19.31
N VAL A 156 3.13 -2.35 18.17
CA VAL A 156 3.50 -3.37 17.18
C VAL A 156 4.43 -4.45 17.77
N ASN A 157 5.19 -4.12 18.81
CA ASN A 157 6.11 -5.04 19.48
C ASN A 157 5.41 -5.90 20.57
N LYS A 158 4.14 -5.60 20.90
CA LYS A 158 3.39 -6.42 21.87
C LYS A 158 3.38 -7.88 21.38
N ASP A 159 3.75 -8.80 22.26
CA ASP A 159 3.64 -10.22 21.96
C ASP A 159 2.16 -10.63 21.96
N ILE A 160 1.70 -11.10 20.82
CA ILE A 160 0.35 -11.63 20.60
C ILE A 160 0.51 -12.99 19.94
N PRO A 161 0.11 -14.08 20.59
CA PRO A 161 0.15 -15.42 20.02
C PRO A 161 -0.48 -15.47 18.61
N LEU A 162 0.04 -16.33 17.74
CA LEU A 162 -0.43 -16.40 16.35
C LEU A 162 -1.92 -16.67 16.25
N ILE A 163 -2.48 -17.48 17.16
CA ILE A 163 -3.89 -17.84 17.20
C ILE A 163 -4.79 -16.65 17.57
N ASP A 164 -4.28 -15.70 18.34
CA ASP A 164 -5.03 -14.53 18.81
C ASP A 164 -4.92 -13.32 17.87
N ARG A 165 -4.14 -13.46 16.79
CA ARG A 165 -3.96 -12.37 15.84
C ARG A 165 -5.22 -12.17 15.01
N ARG A 166 -5.67 -10.92 14.94
CA ARG A 166 -6.93 -10.57 14.28
C ARG A 166 -6.99 -11.00 12.80
N ILE A 167 -5.89 -10.82 12.06
CA ILE A 167 -5.81 -11.21 10.65
C ILE A 167 -4.58 -12.09 10.47
N PRO A 168 -4.73 -13.42 10.41
CA PRO A 168 -3.61 -14.33 10.13
C PRO A 168 -2.91 -13.97 8.81
N PHE A 169 -1.59 -14.08 8.77
CA PHE A 169 -0.81 -13.72 7.58
C PHE A 169 -1.25 -14.46 6.32
N GLN A 170 -1.65 -15.71 6.46
CA GLN A 170 -2.19 -16.52 5.36
C GLN A 170 -3.49 -15.96 4.76
N ASN A 171 -4.20 -15.06 5.47
CA ASN A 171 -5.38 -14.37 4.99
C ASN A 171 -5.06 -13.04 4.31
N ILE A 172 -3.78 -12.67 4.20
CA ILE A 172 -3.34 -11.42 3.58
C ILE A 172 -2.98 -11.67 2.12
N ILE A 173 -3.66 -10.96 1.23
CA ILE A 173 -3.32 -10.84 -0.19
C ILE A 173 -2.64 -9.48 -0.37
N TYR A 174 -1.46 -9.45 -0.95
CA TYR A 174 -0.67 -8.23 -1.15
C TYR A 174 -0.37 -8.02 -2.62
N VAL A 175 -0.56 -6.79 -3.11
CA VAL A 175 -0.23 -6.39 -4.48
C VAL A 175 0.77 -5.25 -4.42
N GLY A 176 1.93 -5.40 -5.04
CA GLY A 176 2.98 -4.39 -5.05
C GLY A 176 3.74 -4.33 -6.37
N ASP A 177 4.35 -3.17 -6.67
CA ASP A 177 5.04 -2.89 -7.93
C ASP A 177 6.47 -2.40 -7.75
N GLY A 178 6.90 -2.13 -6.53
CA GLY A 178 8.15 -1.46 -6.23
C GLY A 178 9.19 -2.34 -5.52
N LEU A 179 10.45 -1.94 -5.65
CA LEU A 179 11.55 -2.55 -4.88
C LEU A 179 11.34 -2.41 -3.36
N THR A 180 10.61 -1.39 -2.94
CA THR A 180 10.23 -1.18 -1.54
C THR A 180 9.18 -2.18 -1.04
N ASP A 181 8.56 -2.97 -1.94
CA ASP A 181 7.62 -4.04 -1.58
C ASP A 181 8.30 -5.39 -1.34
N ILE A 182 9.58 -5.53 -1.72
CA ILE A 182 10.34 -6.78 -1.57
C ILE A 182 10.30 -7.34 -0.14
N PRO A 183 10.51 -6.56 0.93
CA PRO A 183 10.41 -7.07 2.30
C PRO A 183 8.99 -7.59 2.62
N CYS A 184 7.96 -6.94 2.10
CA CYS A 184 6.56 -7.35 2.28
C CYS A 184 6.26 -8.66 1.53
N PHE A 185 6.74 -8.78 0.29
CA PHE A 185 6.61 -10.01 -0.49
C PHE A 185 7.27 -11.20 0.23
N SER A 186 8.53 -11.02 0.66
CA SER A 186 9.29 -12.07 1.34
C SER A 186 8.63 -12.48 2.65
N LEU A 187 8.20 -11.50 3.48
CA LEU A 187 7.50 -11.75 4.73
C LEU A 187 6.20 -12.55 4.48
N LEU A 188 5.36 -12.10 3.57
CA LEU A 188 4.07 -12.76 3.32
C LEU A 188 4.26 -14.14 2.70
N LYS A 189 5.21 -14.28 1.78
CA LYS A 189 5.50 -15.59 1.17
C LYS A 189 5.95 -16.61 2.21
N SER A 190 6.85 -16.22 3.15
CA SER A 190 7.32 -17.10 4.22
C SER A 190 6.22 -17.48 5.22
N LEU A 191 5.22 -16.62 5.39
CA LEU A 191 4.09 -16.82 6.32
C LEU A 191 2.79 -17.27 5.62
N ARG A 192 2.91 -17.84 4.41
CA ARG A 192 1.79 -18.40 3.62
C ARG A 192 0.75 -17.37 3.16
N GLY A 193 1.07 -16.09 3.16
CA GLY A 193 0.27 -15.05 2.50
C GLY A 193 0.35 -15.15 0.97
N THR A 194 -0.40 -14.29 0.29
CA THR A 194 -0.55 -14.34 -1.17
C THR A 194 -0.03 -13.05 -1.83
N PRO A 195 1.29 -12.88 -2.06
CA PRO A 195 1.85 -11.72 -2.72
C PRO A 195 1.80 -11.84 -4.25
N PHE A 196 1.27 -10.81 -4.92
CA PHE A 196 1.30 -10.60 -6.37
C PHE A 196 2.21 -9.44 -6.73
N GLY A 197 3.12 -9.66 -7.68
CA GLY A 197 3.92 -8.59 -8.27
C GLY A 197 3.22 -7.93 -9.44
N VAL A 198 3.38 -6.61 -9.58
CA VAL A 198 2.85 -5.83 -10.70
C VAL A 198 3.96 -5.06 -11.38
N PHE A 199 3.89 -4.93 -12.71
CA PHE A 199 4.83 -4.16 -13.51
C PHE A 199 4.10 -3.37 -14.61
N LYS A 200 4.70 -2.28 -15.10
CA LYS A 200 4.01 -1.36 -16.04
C LYS A 200 3.69 -1.96 -17.42
N GLY A 201 4.29 -3.08 -17.77
CA GLY A 201 4.05 -3.75 -19.06
C GLY A 201 5.09 -3.43 -20.14
N ASP A 202 6.08 -2.57 -19.86
CA ASP A 202 7.26 -2.38 -20.69
C ASP A 202 8.33 -3.44 -20.40
N SER A 203 9.26 -3.63 -21.32
CA SER A 203 10.30 -4.68 -21.25
C SER A 203 11.26 -4.48 -20.07
N GLU A 204 11.57 -3.24 -19.71
CA GLU A 204 12.50 -2.93 -18.61
C GLU A 204 11.87 -3.28 -17.26
N THR A 205 10.63 -2.80 -17.01
CA THR A 205 9.94 -3.12 -15.75
C THR A 205 9.58 -4.60 -15.66
N ALA A 206 9.28 -5.27 -16.79
CA ALA A 206 9.05 -6.71 -16.81
C ALA A 206 10.31 -7.50 -16.43
N LYS A 207 11.46 -7.16 -17.02
CA LYS A 207 12.76 -7.80 -16.71
C LYS A 207 13.13 -7.60 -15.24
N ARG A 208 13.00 -6.37 -14.72
CA ARG A 208 13.25 -6.07 -13.30
C ARG A 208 12.34 -6.89 -12.39
N ALA A 209 11.04 -6.91 -12.65
CA ALA A 209 10.09 -7.66 -11.84
C ALA A 209 10.36 -9.18 -11.89
N LEU A 210 10.76 -9.72 -13.05
CA LEU A 210 11.19 -11.11 -13.18
C LEU A 210 12.38 -11.41 -12.27
N LEU A 211 13.43 -10.61 -12.36
CA LEU A 211 14.68 -10.84 -11.62
C LEU A 211 14.53 -10.58 -10.12
N GLU A 212 13.79 -9.55 -9.74
CA GLU A 212 13.70 -9.10 -8.34
C GLU A 212 12.55 -9.74 -7.56
N PHE A 213 11.48 -10.16 -8.23
CA PHE A 213 10.29 -10.66 -7.56
C PHE A 213 10.04 -12.15 -7.80
N LEU A 214 10.00 -12.58 -9.07
CA LEU A 214 9.57 -13.94 -9.43
C LEU A 214 10.70 -14.96 -9.29
N THR A 215 11.86 -14.69 -9.90
CA THR A 215 13.00 -15.63 -9.86
C THR A 215 13.44 -15.97 -8.43
N PRO A 216 13.50 -15.01 -7.47
CA PRO A 216 13.79 -15.33 -6.08
C PRO A 216 12.61 -15.95 -5.31
N GLY A 217 11.48 -16.22 -5.97
CA GLY A 217 10.29 -16.82 -5.35
C GLY A 217 9.55 -15.95 -4.35
N ARG A 218 9.71 -14.62 -4.42
CA ARG A 218 9.12 -13.64 -3.48
C ARG A 218 7.63 -13.41 -3.71
N VAL A 219 7.15 -13.59 -4.94
CA VAL A 219 5.74 -13.46 -5.32
C VAL A 219 5.18 -14.77 -5.86
N ILE A 220 3.87 -14.91 -5.91
CA ILE A 220 3.21 -16.07 -6.51
C ILE A 220 3.22 -15.95 -8.04
N SER A 221 2.93 -14.75 -8.54
CA SER A 221 2.94 -14.45 -9.97
C SER A 221 3.10 -12.96 -10.20
N MET A 222 3.33 -12.56 -11.48
CA MET A 222 3.53 -11.19 -11.91
C MET A 222 2.58 -10.83 -13.04
N HIS A 223 2.04 -9.61 -13.00
CA HIS A 223 1.01 -9.17 -13.93
C HIS A 223 1.16 -7.69 -14.29
N THR A 224 0.57 -7.30 -15.42
CA THR A 224 0.28 -5.88 -15.69
C THR A 224 -0.86 -5.38 -14.79
N PRO A 225 -0.93 -4.07 -14.46
CA PRO A 225 -1.91 -3.53 -13.51
C PRO A 225 -3.31 -3.38 -14.15
N LYS A 226 -3.90 -4.50 -14.56
CA LYS A 226 -5.24 -4.58 -15.13
C LYS A 226 -6.13 -5.43 -14.23
N TYR A 227 -7.24 -4.86 -13.77
CA TYR A 227 -8.05 -5.41 -12.66
C TYR A 227 -9.48 -5.80 -13.08
N ARG A 228 -9.82 -5.75 -14.38
CA ARG A 228 -11.13 -6.18 -14.88
C ARG A 228 -11.30 -7.69 -14.64
N LYS A 229 -12.55 -8.18 -14.66
CA LYS A 229 -12.85 -9.62 -14.53
C LYS A 229 -12.20 -10.48 -15.63
N SER A 230 -11.98 -9.90 -16.80
CA SER A 230 -11.34 -10.55 -17.94
C SER A 230 -9.81 -10.42 -17.98
N ASP A 231 -9.21 -9.61 -17.11
CA ASP A 231 -7.75 -9.43 -17.07
C ASP A 231 -7.13 -10.45 -16.11
N ASP A 232 -5.90 -10.91 -16.39
CA ASP A 232 -5.22 -11.95 -15.62
C ASP A 232 -5.16 -11.64 -14.12
N LEU A 233 -4.65 -10.47 -13.74
CA LEU A 233 -4.57 -10.06 -12.34
C LEU A 233 -5.96 -9.95 -11.72
N GLY A 234 -6.90 -9.35 -12.45
CA GLY A 234 -8.28 -9.21 -12.00
C GLY A 234 -8.97 -10.55 -11.74
N THR A 235 -8.77 -11.53 -12.61
CA THR A 235 -9.26 -12.91 -12.45
C THR A 235 -8.61 -13.59 -11.25
N LEU A 236 -7.28 -13.53 -11.14
CA LEU A 236 -6.53 -14.19 -10.07
C LEU A 236 -6.81 -13.60 -8.70
N LEU A 237 -6.99 -12.28 -8.56
CA LEU A 237 -7.36 -11.66 -7.29
C LEU A 237 -8.73 -12.15 -6.82
N ARG A 238 -9.70 -12.26 -7.71
CA ARG A 238 -11.04 -12.79 -7.38
C ARG A 238 -10.98 -14.26 -6.98
N ALA A 239 -10.21 -15.06 -7.72
CA ALA A 239 -10.00 -16.47 -7.40
C ALA A 239 -9.26 -16.66 -6.07
N ALA A 240 -8.22 -15.85 -5.79
CA ALA A 240 -7.48 -15.89 -4.53
C ALA A 240 -8.37 -15.55 -3.33
N VAL A 241 -9.24 -14.54 -3.45
CA VAL A 241 -10.20 -14.20 -2.39
C VAL A 241 -11.21 -15.33 -2.18
N ALA A 242 -11.81 -15.85 -3.24
CA ALA A 242 -12.77 -16.96 -3.14
C ALA A 242 -12.13 -18.21 -2.50
N ASN A 243 -10.94 -18.60 -2.97
CA ASN A 243 -10.18 -19.73 -2.40
C ASN A 243 -9.87 -19.53 -0.92
N ARG A 244 -9.49 -18.29 -0.51
CA ARG A 244 -9.20 -18.01 0.90
C ARG A 244 -10.45 -18.10 1.76
N CYS A 245 -11.58 -17.58 1.28
CA CYS A 245 -12.86 -17.74 1.99
C CYS A 245 -13.24 -19.22 2.19
N SER A 246 -13.17 -20.04 1.14
CA SER A 246 -13.45 -21.47 1.24
C SER A 246 -12.52 -22.20 2.22
N LYS A 247 -11.24 -21.80 2.29
CA LYS A 247 -10.30 -22.37 3.28
C LYS A 247 -10.65 -21.96 4.71
N ILE A 248 -11.02 -20.70 4.95
CA ILE A 248 -11.46 -20.24 6.27
C ILE A 248 -12.72 -21.00 6.71
N GLU A 249 -13.66 -21.21 5.82
CA GLU A 249 -14.90 -21.96 6.10
C GLU A 249 -14.61 -23.42 6.46
N LEU A 250 -13.72 -24.08 5.70
CA LEU A 250 -13.26 -25.44 6.02
C LEU A 250 -12.54 -25.49 7.37
N GLU A 251 -11.62 -24.55 7.65
CA GLU A 251 -10.88 -24.48 8.92
C GLU A 251 -11.84 -24.29 10.12
N LYS A 252 -12.92 -23.49 9.97
CA LYS A 252 -13.98 -23.35 10.99
C LYS A 252 -14.74 -24.66 11.21
N GLY A 253 -15.22 -25.28 10.14
CA GLY A 253 -15.99 -26.53 10.24
C GLY A 253 -15.19 -27.68 10.88
N LEU A 254 -13.87 -27.74 10.62
CA LEU A 254 -13.00 -28.71 11.28
C LEU A 254 -12.84 -28.43 12.77
N ALA A 255 -12.76 -27.14 13.18
CA ALA A 255 -12.63 -26.75 14.58
C ALA A 255 -13.93 -27.01 15.40
N GLU A 256 -15.09 -26.95 14.76
CA GLU A 256 -16.40 -27.24 15.38
C GLU A 256 -16.70 -28.77 15.50
N SER A 257 -15.90 -29.59 14.81
CA SER A 257 -16.07 -31.05 14.77
C SER A 257 -15.26 -31.78 15.85
N VAL A 258 -14.46 -31.09 16.63
CA VAL A 258 -13.60 -31.55 17.72
C VAL A 258 -14.15 -31.08 19.07
#